data_74525c3be80b0e5f52c347d8807310f8
#
_entry.id   74525c3be80b0e5f52c347d8807310f8
#
_cell.length_a   1.000
_cell.length_b   1.000
_cell.length_c   1.000
_cell.angle_alpha   90.00
_cell.angle_beta   90.00
_cell.angle_gamma   90.00
#
_symmetry.space_group_name_H-M   'P 1'
#
loop_
_entity.id
_entity.type
_entity.pdbx_description
1 polymer ?
#
loop_
_entity_poly.entity_id
_entity_poly.type
_entity_poly.pdbx_seq_one_letter_code
_entity_poly.pdbx_strand_id
1 'polypeptide(L)'
;MFIIKDTVTGLIHREPTRAAYRSKTYKSARAAKAGITRTIKYYQKAIQSVTEAEAQGKPAYSSNLYNAYKDATDPVFGRTHCDQPDSYEVMSLEEYGDTQRTDTGRCPYNGKMITRTIGINEAWTHMDPLCESHWTR
;
A
#
# COMPACT_ATOMS: atom_id res chain seq x y z
N MET A 1 -17.22 -8.71 6.08
CA MET A 1 -16.36 -7.78 5.33
C MET A 1 -15.01 -8.39 5.04
N PHE A 2 -14.49 -8.11 3.88
CA PHE A 2 -13.20 -8.64 3.43
C PHE A 2 -12.25 -7.49 3.09
N ILE A 3 -10.96 -7.77 3.20
CA ILE A 3 -9.92 -6.82 2.83
C ILE A 3 -8.88 -7.52 1.92
N ILE A 4 -8.06 -6.73 1.28
CA ILE A 4 -6.88 -7.21 0.58
C ILE A 4 -5.67 -6.85 1.46
N LYS A 5 -4.92 -7.86 1.84
CA LYS A 5 -3.68 -7.67 2.58
C LYS A 5 -2.50 -7.65 1.60
N ASP A 6 -1.66 -6.65 1.70
CA ASP A 6 -0.36 -6.65 1.04
C ASP A 6 0.56 -7.59 1.84
N THR A 7 0.96 -8.70 1.23
CA THR A 7 1.75 -9.74 1.92
C THR A 7 3.19 -9.30 2.19
N VAL A 8 3.67 -8.30 1.48
CA VAL A 8 5.03 -7.77 1.66
C VAL A 8 5.09 -6.80 2.84
N THR A 9 4.13 -5.88 2.90
CA THR A 9 4.08 -4.85 3.96
C THR A 9 3.26 -5.26 5.18
N GLY A 10 2.37 -6.24 5.02
CA GLY A 10 1.43 -6.63 6.08
C GLY A 10 0.27 -5.67 6.30
N LEU A 11 0.12 -4.65 5.47
CA LEU A 11 -0.90 -3.62 5.60
C LEU A 11 -2.11 -3.91 4.72
N ILE A 12 -3.26 -3.30 5.09
CA ILE A 12 -4.45 -3.34 4.25
C ILE A 12 -4.18 -2.53 2.98
N HIS A 13 -4.35 -3.17 1.83
CA HIS A 13 -4.20 -2.54 0.53
C HIS A 13 -5.46 -1.75 0.16
N ARG A 14 -5.27 -0.56 -0.41
CA ARG A 14 -6.33 0.21 -1.05
C ARG A 14 -6.05 0.27 -2.56
N GLU A 15 -7.07 -0.01 -3.35
CA GLU A 15 -6.94 0.09 -4.80
C GLU A 15 -6.57 1.51 -5.24
N PRO A 16 -5.58 1.67 -6.13
CA PRO A 16 -5.14 3.00 -6.57
C PRO A 16 -6.23 3.81 -7.31
N THR A 17 -7.20 3.12 -7.91
CA THR A 17 -8.31 3.76 -8.61
C THR A 17 -9.48 4.12 -7.69
N ARG A 18 -9.42 3.73 -6.43
CA ARG A 18 -10.50 3.96 -5.47
C ARG A 18 -10.30 5.31 -4.77
N ALA A 19 -11.38 6.08 -4.65
CA ALA A 19 -11.31 7.37 -3.99
C ALA A 19 -10.80 7.24 -2.54
N ALA A 20 -9.99 8.21 -2.10
CA ALA A 20 -9.34 8.17 -0.79
C ALA A 20 -10.31 8.09 0.39
N TYR A 21 -11.51 8.64 0.24
CA TYR A 21 -12.56 8.60 1.27
C TYR A 21 -13.34 7.30 1.32
N ARG A 22 -13.15 6.41 0.34
CA ARG A 22 -13.86 5.13 0.32
C ARG A 22 -13.19 4.13 1.25
N SER A 23 -14.01 3.25 1.82
CA SER A 23 -13.55 2.16 2.65
C SER A 23 -12.61 1.22 1.88
N LYS A 24 -11.65 0.66 2.57
CA LYS A 24 -10.77 -0.39 2.04
C LYS A 24 -11.39 -1.78 2.13
N THR A 25 -12.66 -1.87 2.51
CA THR A 25 -13.35 -3.15 2.73
C THR A 25 -14.22 -3.53 1.53
N TYR A 26 -14.49 -4.82 1.41
CA TYR A 26 -15.31 -5.42 0.36
C TYR A 26 -16.41 -6.27 0.98
N LYS A 27 -17.54 -6.33 0.32
CA LYS A 27 -18.69 -7.10 0.81
C LYS A 27 -18.50 -8.61 0.66
N SER A 28 -17.65 -9.05 -0.25
CA SER A 28 -17.39 -10.46 -0.50
C SER A 28 -15.93 -10.70 -0.87
N ALA A 29 -15.48 -11.94 -0.71
CA ALA A 29 -14.14 -12.35 -1.15
C ALA A 29 -13.98 -12.19 -2.66
N ARG A 30 -15.05 -12.45 -3.43
CA ARG A 30 -15.04 -12.28 -4.88
C ARG A 30 -14.81 -10.83 -5.29
N ALA A 31 -15.45 -9.89 -4.60
CA ALA A 31 -15.27 -8.46 -4.84
C ALA A 31 -13.84 -8.03 -4.53
N ALA A 32 -13.25 -8.53 -3.45
CA ALA A 32 -11.87 -8.27 -3.10
C ALA A 32 -10.89 -8.84 -4.14
N LYS A 33 -11.13 -10.04 -4.63
CA LYS A 33 -10.31 -10.65 -5.71
C LYS A 33 -10.37 -9.82 -6.98
N ALA A 34 -11.54 -9.29 -7.33
CA ALA A 34 -11.68 -8.36 -8.46
C ALA A 34 -10.86 -7.09 -8.24
N GLY A 35 -10.76 -6.62 -7.00
CA GLY A 35 -9.91 -5.47 -6.61
C GLY A 35 -8.45 -5.74 -6.85
N ILE A 36 -7.96 -6.94 -6.56
CA ILE A 36 -6.58 -7.35 -6.86
C ILE A 36 -6.34 -7.30 -8.38
N THR A 37 -7.24 -7.86 -9.17
CA THR A 37 -7.13 -7.85 -10.62
C THR A 37 -7.07 -6.43 -11.17
N ARG A 38 -7.91 -5.51 -10.68
CA ARG A 38 -7.90 -4.11 -11.09
C ARG A 38 -6.59 -3.43 -10.73
N THR A 39 -6.05 -3.69 -9.54
CA THR A 39 -4.77 -3.13 -9.10
C THR A 39 -3.63 -3.55 -10.02
N ILE A 40 -3.53 -4.83 -10.32
CA ILE A 40 -2.47 -5.36 -11.19
C ILE A 40 -2.57 -4.75 -12.59
N LYS A 41 -3.76 -4.70 -13.16
CA LYS A 41 -3.98 -4.08 -14.47
C LYS A 41 -3.62 -2.61 -14.48
N TYR A 42 -3.93 -1.89 -13.40
CA TYR A 42 -3.59 -0.48 -13.27
C TYR A 42 -2.08 -0.26 -13.36
N TYR A 43 -1.30 -1.01 -12.61
CA TYR A 43 0.16 -0.89 -12.61
C TYR A 43 0.78 -1.38 -13.91
N GLN A 44 0.29 -2.46 -14.49
CA GLN A 44 0.76 -2.95 -15.79
C GLN A 44 0.50 -1.93 -16.89
N LYS A 45 -0.67 -1.30 -16.88
CA LYS A 45 -1.01 -0.24 -17.84
C LYS A 45 -0.10 0.97 -17.66
N ALA A 46 0.21 1.35 -16.43
CA ALA A 46 1.12 2.46 -16.15
C ALA A 46 2.51 2.18 -16.71
N ILE A 47 3.05 0.99 -16.47
CA ILE A 47 4.36 0.58 -16.99
C ILE A 47 4.36 0.63 -18.51
N GLN A 48 3.36 0.05 -19.16
CA GLN A 48 3.24 0.01 -20.61
C GLN A 48 3.14 1.41 -21.19
N SER A 49 2.26 2.25 -20.66
CA SER A 49 2.00 3.59 -21.20
C SER A 49 3.23 4.50 -21.09
N VAL A 50 3.91 4.48 -19.96
CA VAL A 50 5.11 5.30 -19.76
C VAL A 50 6.26 4.79 -20.64
N THR A 51 6.46 3.48 -20.70
CA THR A 51 7.53 2.88 -21.52
C THR A 51 7.33 3.22 -23.00
N GLU A 52 6.11 3.11 -23.51
CA GLU A 52 5.79 3.45 -24.91
C GLU A 52 5.98 4.94 -25.20
N ALA A 53 5.54 5.80 -24.28
CA ALA A 53 5.68 7.24 -24.45
C ALA A 53 7.15 7.66 -24.48
N GLU A 54 7.98 7.11 -23.60
CA GLU A 54 9.41 7.39 -23.57
C GLU A 54 10.13 6.86 -24.82
N ALA A 55 9.73 5.67 -25.32
CA ALA A 55 10.29 5.10 -26.52
C ALA A 55 9.99 5.96 -27.77
N GLN A 56 8.85 6.65 -27.78
CA GLN A 56 8.45 7.55 -28.86
C GLN A 56 8.99 8.97 -28.69
N GLY A 57 9.70 9.25 -27.59
CA GLY A 57 10.18 10.59 -27.29
C GLY A 57 9.07 11.60 -27.00
N LYS A 58 7.87 11.14 -26.64
CA LYS A 58 6.69 11.97 -26.37
C LYS A 58 6.11 11.66 -25.01
N PRO A 59 6.66 12.23 -23.92
CA PRO A 59 6.17 11.95 -22.57
C PRO A 59 4.81 12.60 -22.32
N ALA A 60 3.76 12.12 -23.00
CA ALA A 60 2.40 12.60 -22.85
C ALA A 60 1.61 11.69 -21.90
N TYR A 61 2.00 11.67 -20.64
CA TYR A 61 1.32 10.89 -19.62
C TYR A 61 1.02 11.77 -18.40
N SER A 62 -0.05 11.41 -17.66
CA SER A 62 -0.43 12.14 -16.45
C SER A 62 0.58 11.90 -15.32
N SER A 63 0.63 12.83 -14.35
CA SER A 63 1.47 12.66 -13.16
C SER A 63 1.07 11.42 -12.34
N ASN A 64 -0.21 11.11 -12.27
CA ASN A 64 -0.69 9.91 -11.57
C ASN A 64 -0.18 8.62 -12.23
N LEU A 65 -0.19 8.58 -13.56
CA LEU A 65 0.31 7.44 -14.32
C LEU A 65 1.82 7.28 -14.12
N TYR A 66 2.57 8.39 -14.14
CA TYR A 66 4.00 8.38 -13.91
C TYR A 66 4.33 7.92 -12.49
N ASN A 67 3.58 8.38 -11.49
CA ASN A 67 3.78 7.97 -10.11
C ASN A 67 3.53 6.47 -9.93
N ALA A 68 2.50 5.92 -10.57
CA ALA A 68 2.25 4.48 -10.57
C ALA A 68 3.38 3.70 -11.22
N TYR A 69 3.91 4.20 -12.34
CA TYR A 69 5.08 3.62 -13.00
C TYR A 69 6.30 3.59 -12.08
N LYS A 70 6.59 4.69 -11.40
CA LYS A 70 7.73 4.77 -10.47
C LYS A 70 7.54 3.82 -9.29
N ASP A 71 6.32 3.74 -8.77
CA ASP A 71 6.01 2.84 -7.66
C ASP A 71 6.27 1.37 -8.04
N ALA A 72 5.92 0.98 -9.26
CA ALA A 72 6.08 -0.39 -9.74
C ALA A 72 7.51 -0.73 -10.20
N THR A 73 8.34 0.25 -10.53
CA THR A 73 9.64 0.00 -11.16
C THR A 73 10.86 0.49 -10.38
N ASP A 74 10.67 1.36 -9.39
CA ASP A 74 11.79 1.88 -8.59
C ASP A 74 12.11 0.92 -7.43
N PRO A 75 13.30 0.25 -7.44
CA PRO A 75 13.62 -0.73 -6.40
C PRO A 75 14.00 -0.09 -5.06
N VAL A 76 14.27 1.22 -5.01
CA VAL A 76 14.69 1.92 -3.80
C VAL A 76 13.51 2.58 -3.09
N PHE A 77 12.73 3.39 -3.83
CA PHE A 77 11.62 4.19 -3.26
C PHE A 77 10.25 3.66 -3.64
N GLY A 78 10.17 2.79 -4.63
CA GLY A 78 8.92 2.19 -5.08
C GLY A 78 8.60 0.87 -4.38
N ARG A 79 7.44 0.33 -4.72
CA ARG A 79 6.97 -0.98 -4.26
C ARG A 79 6.89 -1.90 -5.46
N THR A 80 8.02 -2.46 -5.87
CA THR A 80 8.12 -3.27 -7.09
C THR A 80 7.24 -4.52 -7.10
N HIS A 81 6.66 -4.88 -5.95
CA HIS A 81 5.74 -6.00 -5.81
C HIS A 81 4.29 -5.65 -6.17
N CYS A 82 3.97 -4.38 -6.40
CA CYS A 82 2.57 -3.94 -6.51
C CYS A 82 1.82 -4.47 -7.74
N ASP A 83 2.53 -4.94 -8.77
CA ASP A 83 1.95 -5.58 -9.95
C ASP A 83 2.00 -7.11 -9.91
N GLN A 84 2.41 -7.69 -8.77
CA GLN A 84 2.55 -9.14 -8.61
C GLN A 84 1.33 -9.73 -7.88
N PRO A 85 0.65 -10.73 -8.46
CA PRO A 85 -0.55 -11.31 -7.84
C PRO A 85 -0.28 -11.94 -6.47
N ASP A 86 0.89 -12.53 -6.26
CA ASP A 86 1.28 -13.18 -5.01
C ASP A 86 1.51 -12.21 -3.86
N SER A 87 1.58 -10.90 -4.17
CA SER A 87 1.77 -9.85 -3.18
C SER A 87 0.46 -9.46 -2.47
N TYR A 88 -0.65 -10.06 -2.86
CA TYR A 88 -1.97 -9.73 -2.32
C TYR A 88 -2.71 -10.98 -1.85
N GLU A 89 -3.37 -10.85 -0.72
CA GLU A 89 -4.17 -11.92 -0.14
C GLU A 89 -5.52 -11.38 0.31
N VAL A 90 -6.58 -12.08 -0.07
CA VAL A 90 -7.93 -11.77 0.41
C VAL A 90 -8.15 -12.47 1.74
N MET A 91 -8.60 -11.72 2.73
CA MET A 91 -8.98 -12.28 4.02
C MET A 91 -10.15 -11.51 4.61
N SER A 92 -10.84 -12.10 5.58
CA SER A 92 -11.85 -11.37 6.31
C SER A 92 -11.22 -10.29 7.18
N LEU A 93 -11.95 -9.23 7.44
CA LEU A 93 -11.50 -8.17 8.33
C LEU A 93 -11.20 -8.71 9.73
N GLU A 94 -11.98 -9.70 10.16
CA GLU A 94 -11.80 -10.37 11.44
C GLU A 94 -10.45 -11.13 11.49
N GLU A 95 -10.15 -11.93 10.46
CA GLU A 95 -8.87 -12.63 10.37
C GLU A 95 -7.69 -11.65 10.34
N TYR A 96 -7.82 -10.56 9.61
CA TYR A 96 -6.79 -9.54 9.58
C TYR A 96 -6.56 -8.95 10.97
N GLY A 97 -7.63 -8.66 11.71
CA GLY A 97 -7.53 -8.18 13.08
C GLY A 97 -6.75 -9.12 13.99
N ASP A 98 -6.91 -10.43 13.82
CA ASP A 98 -6.21 -11.45 14.59
C ASP A 98 -4.70 -11.49 14.31
N THR A 99 -4.27 -10.99 13.14
CA THR A 99 -2.84 -10.92 12.79
C THR A 99 -2.17 -9.62 13.20
N GLN A 100 -2.94 -8.68 13.76
CA GLN A 100 -2.46 -7.36 14.13
C GLN A 100 -2.66 -7.13 15.63
N ARG A 101 -1.87 -6.24 16.19
CA ARG A 101 -2.07 -5.72 17.54
C ARG A 101 -1.80 -4.23 17.55
N THR A 102 -2.42 -3.54 18.49
CA THR A 102 -2.14 -2.14 18.75
C THR A 102 -1.09 -2.04 19.83
N ASP A 103 -0.03 -1.30 19.57
CA ASP A 103 1.04 -1.07 20.51
C ASP A 103 1.31 0.41 20.67
N THR A 104 1.82 0.80 21.84
CA THR A 104 2.12 2.18 22.16
C THR A 104 3.56 2.29 22.63
N GLY A 105 4.28 3.24 22.09
CA GLY A 105 5.65 3.53 22.45
C GLY A 105 5.87 5.02 22.62
N ARG A 106 6.96 5.39 23.26
CA ARG A 106 7.33 6.78 23.48
C ARG A 106 8.36 7.22 22.46
N CYS A 107 8.12 8.34 21.80
CA CYS A 107 9.11 8.95 20.92
C CYS A 107 10.27 9.51 21.77
N PRO A 108 11.53 9.10 21.57
CA PRO A 108 12.66 9.58 22.35
C PRO A 108 13.00 11.05 22.10
N TYR A 109 12.50 11.63 21.01
CA TYR A 109 12.82 13.01 20.65
C TYR A 109 11.85 14.03 21.27
N ASN A 110 10.56 13.73 21.34
CA ASN A 110 9.56 14.66 21.84
C ASN A 110 8.79 14.15 23.05
N GLY A 111 9.03 12.91 23.47
CA GLY A 111 8.37 12.31 24.62
C GLY A 111 6.89 11.97 24.44
N LYS A 112 6.34 12.19 23.26
CA LYS A 112 4.93 11.88 22.98
C LYS A 112 4.72 10.38 22.85
N MET A 113 3.55 9.94 23.32
CA MET A 113 3.12 8.55 23.14
C MET A 113 2.53 8.38 21.75
N ILE A 114 2.96 7.34 21.06
CA ILE A 114 2.52 7.01 19.69
C ILE A 114 1.88 5.63 19.74
N THR A 115 0.67 5.53 19.22
CA THR A 115 -0.05 4.25 19.08
C THR A 115 -0.18 3.89 17.62
N ARG A 116 0.14 2.65 17.28
CA ARG A 116 -0.05 2.14 15.93
C ARG A 116 -0.43 0.67 15.93
N THR A 117 -0.98 0.22 14.82
CA THR A 117 -1.26 -1.20 14.58
C THR A 117 -0.06 -1.83 13.90
N ILE A 118 0.47 -2.90 14.48
CA ILE A 118 1.62 -3.66 13.97
C ILE A 118 1.27 -5.14 13.92
N GLY A 119 2.11 -5.93 13.25
CA GLY A 119 1.96 -7.39 13.25
C GLY A 119 2.09 -7.97 14.65
N ILE A 120 1.40 -9.07 14.92
CA ILE A 120 1.34 -9.63 16.28
C ILE A 120 2.72 -9.98 16.86
N ASN A 121 3.67 -10.33 15.99
CA ASN A 121 5.05 -10.67 16.39
C ASN A 121 6.06 -9.56 16.06
N GLU A 122 5.58 -8.41 15.57
CA GLU A 122 6.44 -7.30 15.19
C GLU A 122 6.82 -6.47 16.42
N ALA A 123 8.08 -6.05 16.48
CA ALA A 123 8.53 -5.15 17.54
C ALA A 123 8.17 -3.70 17.22
N TRP A 124 7.71 -2.96 18.22
CA TRP A 124 7.46 -1.53 18.10
C TRP A 124 8.77 -0.79 17.89
N THR A 125 8.79 0.16 16.97
CA THR A 125 9.94 1.06 16.79
C THR A 125 9.46 2.51 16.77
N HIS A 126 10.30 3.41 17.29
CA HIS A 126 9.96 4.84 17.30
C HIS A 126 10.03 5.48 15.91
N MET A 127 10.65 4.81 14.95
CA MET A 127 10.72 5.25 13.54
C MET A 127 9.42 5.02 12.79
N ASP A 128 8.32 5.04 13.51
CA ASP A 128 7.00 4.93 12.96
C ASP A 128 6.67 6.14 12.08
N PRO A 129 6.15 5.95 10.86
CA PRO A 129 5.68 7.06 10.03
C PRO A 129 4.57 7.90 10.68
N LEU A 130 3.93 7.42 11.74
CA LEU A 130 2.96 8.21 12.50
C LEU A 130 3.61 9.17 13.49
N CYS A 131 4.92 9.12 13.68
CA CYS A 131 5.63 10.05 14.53
C CYS A 131 5.95 11.34 13.76
N GLU A 132 5.13 12.37 13.94
CA GLU A 132 5.25 13.65 13.23
C GLU A 132 6.62 14.31 13.39
N SER A 133 7.28 14.10 14.52
CA SER A 133 8.61 14.67 14.75
C SER A 133 9.66 14.24 13.73
N HIS A 134 9.43 13.15 13.04
CA HIS A 134 10.30 12.66 11.98
C HIS A 134 9.99 13.25 10.61
N TRP A 135 8.80 13.83 10.46
CA TRP A 135 8.32 14.38 9.19
C TRP A 135 8.71 15.82 8.96
N THR A 136 8.96 16.54 10.03
CA THR A 136 9.22 18.00 9.97
C THR A 136 10.70 18.35 9.81
N ARG A 137 11.53 17.38 9.58
CA ARG A 137 12.97 17.58 9.43
C ARG A 137 13.42 17.74 8.01
#